data_856c4830d2e9577315a8b3493da0236c
#
_entry.id   856c4830d2e9577315a8b3493da0236c
#
_cell.length_a   1.000
_cell.length_b   1.000
_cell.length_c   1.000
_cell.angle_alpha   90.00
_cell.angle_beta   90.00
_cell.angle_gamma   90.00
#
_symmetry.space_group_name_H-M   'P 1'
#
loop_
_entity.id
_entity.type
_entity.pdbx_description
1 polymer ?
#
loop_
_entity_poly.entity_id
_entity_poly.type
_entity_poly.pdbx_seq_one_letter_code
_entity_poly.pdbx_strand_id
1 'polypeptide(L)'
;MNSLLWSICISIVLISCSGKTTKEEQQTYLVIQPEIKDTKYEREYAASINSFQNVEIRTKVRGYVEEILVDEGKKVKKGETLFKLSSKEFEQQVHKAEAVIQSANAELRASEIEVENTKKLFDKNIVSKSEFELVSTKVSINRAKVNEAKVAKEQALLNIEHTRIKAPFDGIINRIPNKKGSLIDEGSLLTSISNNETIYAYYNVSEIDYLDYIQSDNKNNKVNLTLANNSIYQHEGTIETTETEFNKETGNIAFRAKFPNPEKLLKEGATGKIIVKKIFKNVLIIPQKSTFEVQGNIYIYLVDKNNIAYSKKINPIIRLNNFFVLDKDVNKNDKVIFEGIQNIKVGDKIAYKLVENPINTKK
;
A
#
# COMPACT_ATOMS: atom_id res chain seq x y z
N MET A 1 -87.65 -63.55 0.50
CA MET A 1 -87.74 -62.84 -0.78
C MET A 1 -86.76 -61.66 -0.74
N ASN A 2 -85.43 -61.95 -0.57
CA ASN A 2 -84.37 -60.95 -0.54
C ASN A 2 -82.97 -61.56 -0.62
N SER A 3 -82.74 -62.70 -1.30
CA SER A 3 -81.39 -63.32 -1.35
C SER A 3 -80.92 -63.55 -2.77
N LEU A 4 -81.57 -62.99 -3.80
CA LEU A 4 -81.24 -63.26 -5.21
C LEU A 4 -80.64 -62.06 -5.95
N LEU A 5 -80.48 -60.89 -5.32
CA LEU A 5 -79.99 -59.65 -5.94
C LEU A 5 -78.54 -59.29 -5.57
N TRP A 6 -77.82 -60.04 -4.72
CA TRP A 6 -76.47 -59.73 -4.31
C TRP A 6 -75.37 -60.56 -5.01
N SER A 7 -75.76 -61.49 -5.94
CA SER A 7 -74.84 -62.38 -6.60
C SER A 7 -74.40 -61.93 -8.03
N ILE A 8 -74.99 -60.84 -8.56
CA ILE A 8 -74.71 -60.36 -9.97
C ILE A 8 -73.73 -59.16 -10.01
N CYS A 9 -73.45 -58.52 -8.88
CA CYS A 9 -72.48 -57.35 -8.86
C CYS A 9 -71.04 -57.69 -8.67
N ILE A 10 -70.61 -58.96 -8.51
CA ILE A 10 -69.17 -59.34 -8.25
C ILE A 10 -68.41 -59.76 -9.53
N SER A 11 -69.06 -59.86 -10.68
CA SER A 11 -68.40 -60.38 -11.93
C SER A 11 -67.91 -59.33 -12.96
N ILE A 12 -67.89 -58.01 -12.66
CA ILE A 12 -67.56 -56.98 -13.67
C ILE A 12 -66.25 -56.15 -13.29
N VAL A 13 -65.46 -56.62 -12.33
CA VAL A 13 -64.26 -55.84 -11.91
C VAL A 13 -62.90 -56.46 -12.38
N LEU A 14 -62.82 -57.30 -13.34
CA LEU A 14 -61.55 -57.94 -13.75
C LEU A 14 -61.16 -57.73 -15.22
N ILE A 15 -61.49 -56.57 -15.86
CA ILE A 15 -60.92 -56.22 -17.17
C ILE A 15 -60.63 -54.72 -17.17
N SER A 16 -59.51 -54.29 -16.63
CA SER A 16 -58.82 -53.06 -17.05
C SER A 16 -57.44 -52.95 -16.37
N CYS A 17 -56.53 -53.74 -16.84
CA CYS A 17 -55.09 -53.48 -16.68
C CYS A 17 -54.44 -53.56 -18.05
N SER A 18 -54.81 -52.62 -18.96
CA SER A 18 -54.01 -52.28 -20.13
C SER A 18 -52.87 -51.40 -19.65
N GLY A 19 -51.73 -52.01 -19.39
CA GLY A 19 -50.49 -51.29 -19.12
C GLY A 19 -50.15 -50.35 -20.28
N LYS A 20 -50.45 -49.07 -20.17
CA LYS A 20 -49.78 -48.03 -20.95
C LYS A 20 -48.31 -48.08 -20.55
N THR A 21 -47.47 -48.68 -21.35
CA THR A 21 -46.04 -48.42 -21.39
C THR A 21 -45.89 -46.91 -21.66
N THR A 22 -45.77 -46.12 -20.62
CA THR A 22 -45.27 -44.76 -20.67
C THR A 22 -43.87 -44.89 -21.30
N LYS A 23 -43.70 -44.58 -22.59
CA LYS A 23 -42.38 -44.24 -23.10
C LYS A 23 -41.89 -43.15 -22.20
N GLU A 24 -40.90 -43.44 -21.33
CA GLU A 24 -40.12 -42.41 -20.70
C GLU A 24 -39.59 -41.52 -21.86
N GLU A 25 -40.15 -40.33 -21.95
CA GLU A 25 -39.52 -39.28 -22.76
C GLU A 25 -38.11 -39.12 -22.26
N GLN A 26 -37.15 -39.67 -22.95
CA GLN A 26 -35.73 -39.52 -22.62
C GLN A 26 -35.43 -38.02 -22.60
N GLN A 27 -35.33 -37.47 -21.42
CA GLN A 27 -35.01 -36.07 -21.22
C GLN A 27 -33.70 -35.76 -21.96
N THR A 28 -33.73 -34.87 -22.93
CA THR A 28 -32.56 -34.51 -23.74
C THR A 28 -31.80 -33.42 -23.02
N TYR A 29 -30.58 -33.70 -22.62
CA TYR A 29 -29.71 -32.76 -21.89
C TYR A 29 -28.86 -31.93 -22.85
N LEU A 30 -28.63 -30.66 -22.51
CA LEU A 30 -27.72 -29.81 -23.27
C LEU A 30 -26.29 -30.08 -22.80
N VAL A 31 -25.43 -30.35 -23.74
CA VAL A 31 -24.02 -30.66 -23.49
C VAL A 31 -23.15 -29.67 -24.24
N ILE A 32 -22.09 -29.21 -23.63
CA ILE A 32 -21.07 -28.32 -24.21
C ILE A 32 -19.71 -29.00 -24.20
N GLN A 33 -18.81 -28.47 -25.01
CA GLN A 33 -17.38 -28.76 -24.90
C GLN A 33 -16.67 -27.62 -24.24
N PRO A 34 -15.65 -27.89 -23.35
CA PRO A 34 -14.78 -26.86 -22.80
C PRO A 34 -14.11 -26.06 -23.92
N GLU A 35 -14.02 -24.76 -23.75
CA GLU A 35 -13.40 -23.87 -24.71
C GLU A 35 -12.00 -23.47 -24.25
N ILE A 36 -11.05 -23.43 -25.19
CA ILE A 36 -9.72 -22.89 -24.94
C ILE A 36 -9.73 -21.41 -25.34
N LYS A 37 -9.43 -20.55 -24.37
CA LYS A 37 -9.43 -19.10 -24.60
C LYS A 37 -8.41 -18.39 -23.71
N ASP A 38 -7.83 -17.33 -24.25
CA ASP A 38 -7.10 -16.36 -23.43
C ASP A 38 -8.09 -15.55 -22.61
N THR A 39 -7.89 -15.49 -21.32
CA THR A 39 -8.79 -14.73 -20.43
C THR A 39 -8.02 -13.79 -19.55
N LYS A 40 -8.63 -12.64 -19.23
CA LYS A 40 -8.07 -11.62 -18.35
C LYS A 40 -8.77 -11.70 -17.00
N TYR A 41 -7.99 -11.65 -15.97
CA TYR A 41 -8.46 -11.50 -14.60
C TYR A 41 -7.94 -10.17 -14.04
N GLU A 42 -8.85 -9.39 -13.52
CA GLU A 42 -8.53 -8.12 -12.86
C GLU A 42 -8.84 -8.28 -11.38
N ARG A 43 -7.85 -8.00 -10.55
CA ARG A 43 -8.00 -7.99 -9.11
C ARG A 43 -7.83 -6.57 -8.58
N GLU A 44 -8.79 -6.17 -7.76
CA GLU A 44 -8.82 -4.84 -7.16
C GLU A 44 -8.34 -4.91 -5.72
N TYR A 45 -7.44 -4.00 -5.35
CA TYR A 45 -6.96 -3.81 -3.98
C TYR A 45 -7.20 -2.37 -3.57
N ALA A 46 -7.81 -2.16 -2.39
CA ALA A 46 -7.91 -0.82 -1.81
C ALA A 46 -6.50 -0.25 -1.58
N ALA A 47 -6.30 0.99 -1.94
CA ALA A 47 -5.01 1.67 -1.87
C ALA A 47 -5.11 3.04 -1.21
N SER A 48 -4.08 3.38 -0.43
CA SER A 48 -3.81 4.73 0.05
C SER A 48 -2.79 5.40 -0.85
N ILE A 49 -3.05 6.65 -1.19
CA ILE A 49 -2.22 7.44 -2.10
C ILE A 49 -1.40 8.42 -1.28
N ASN A 50 -0.08 8.33 -1.40
CA ASN A 50 0.87 9.15 -0.66
C ASN A 50 1.81 9.87 -1.62
N SER A 51 2.16 11.09 -1.29
CA SER A 51 3.16 11.87 -2.01
C SER A 51 4.54 11.21 -1.95
N PHE A 52 5.38 11.44 -2.94
CA PHE A 52 6.78 11.01 -2.93
C PHE A 52 7.52 11.48 -1.67
N GLN A 53 7.28 12.72 -1.28
CA GLN A 53 7.75 13.30 -0.02
C GLN A 53 6.64 14.14 0.60
N ASN A 54 6.36 13.92 1.88
CA ASN A 54 5.49 14.76 2.69
C ASN A 54 6.16 14.93 4.06
N VAL A 55 6.56 16.18 4.38
CA VAL A 55 7.31 16.49 5.60
C VAL A 55 6.62 17.61 6.35
N GLU A 56 6.40 17.38 7.63
CA GLU A 56 5.95 18.39 8.56
C GLU A 56 7.09 19.37 8.91
N ILE A 57 6.83 20.64 8.73
CA ILE A 57 7.75 21.72 9.06
C ILE A 57 7.43 22.18 10.48
N ARG A 58 8.35 21.88 11.38
CA ARG A 58 8.25 22.21 12.82
C ARG A 58 9.33 23.19 13.21
N THR A 59 9.01 24.09 14.17
CA THR A 59 10.02 24.99 14.72
C THR A 59 10.97 24.25 15.65
N LYS A 60 12.24 24.69 15.68
CA LYS A 60 13.28 24.22 16.60
C LYS A 60 13.49 25.14 17.80
N VAL A 61 12.83 26.31 17.79
CA VAL A 61 12.95 27.29 18.86
C VAL A 61 11.58 27.90 19.16
N ARG A 62 11.39 28.33 20.39
CA ARG A 62 10.20 29.07 20.80
C ARG A 62 10.30 30.53 20.33
N GLY A 63 9.18 31.13 19.90
CA GLY A 63 9.15 32.53 19.51
C GLY A 63 7.83 32.98 18.92
N TYR A 64 7.68 34.29 18.73
CA TYR A 64 6.52 34.84 18.02
C TYR A 64 6.73 34.77 16.52
N VAL A 65 5.68 34.42 15.76
CA VAL A 65 5.68 34.48 14.30
C VAL A 65 5.73 35.94 13.87
N GLU A 66 6.88 36.40 13.38
CA GLU A 66 7.09 37.78 12.93
C GLU A 66 6.59 37.97 11.50
N GLU A 67 6.93 37.02 10.61
CA GLU A 67 6.52 37.05 9.21
C GLU A 67 6.19 35.65 8.69
N ILE A 68 5.19 35.57 7.81
CA ILE A 68 4.83 34.41 7.01
C ILE A 68 5.06 34.83 5.55
N LEU A 69 6.06 34.23 4.88
CA LEU A 69 6.53 34.63 3.55
C LEU A 69 5.89 33.80 2.43
N VAL A 70 5.09 32.81 2.77
CA VAL A 70 4.43 31.88 1.85
C VAL A 70 2.94 31.81 2.15
N ASP A 71 2.19 31.28 1.19
CA ASP A 71 0.76 31.03 1.35
C ASP A 71 0.43 29.55 1.11
N GLU A 72 -0.73 29.12 1.59
CA GLU A 72 -1.25 27.77 1.38
C GLU A 72 -1.41 27.48 -0.13
N GLY A 73 -0.97 26.31 -0.60
CA GLY A 73 -1.02 25.95 -2.01
C GLY A 73 0.13 26.51 -2.86
N LYS A 74 0.98 27.41 -2.33
CA LYS A 74 2.11 27.98 -3.08
C LYS A 74 3.22 26.93 -3.29
N LYS A 75 3.83 26.95 -4.48
CA LYS A 75 5.06 26.20 -4.76
C LYS A 75 6.24 26.92 -4.16
N VAL A 76 7.11 26.17 -3.50
CA VAL A 76 8.36 26.65 -2.89
C VAL A 76 9.55 25.83 -3.35
N LYS A 77 10.73 26.45 -3.36
CA LYS A 77 12.01 25.80 -3.68
C LYS A 77 12.77 25.44 -2.42
N LYS A 78 13.63 24.44 -2.51
CA LYS A 78 14.57 24.08 -1.43
C LYS A 78 15.38 25.31 -1.00
N GLY A 79 15.42 25.56 0.32
CA GLY A 79 16.12 26.69 0.93
C GLY A 79 15.33 28.01 0.95
N GLU A 80 14.14 28.10 0.31
CA GLU A 80 13.25 29.24 0.39
C GLU A 80 12.78 29.45 1.83
N THR A 81 12.85 30.70 2.34
CA THR A 81 12.38 31.03 3.69
C THR A 81 10.86 31.07 3.72
N LEU A 82 10.28 30.29 4.61
CA LEU A 82 8.83 30.14 4.76
C LEU A 82 8.27 31.02 5.87
N PHE A 83 8.96 30.97 7.03
CA PHE A 83 8.56 31.68 8.24
C PHE A 83 9.78 32.36 8.84
N LYS A 84 9.52 33.49 9.50
CA LYS A 84 10.48 34.19 10.31
C LYS A 84 9.90 34.38 11.70
N LEU A 85 10.60 33.86 12.69
CA LEU A 85 10.29 34.09 14.11
C LEU A 85 11.07 35.28 14.63
N SER A 86 10.61 35.87 15.71
CA SER A 86 11.34 36.93 16.40
C SER A 86 12.70 36.44 16.87
N SER A 87 13.78 37.13 16.47
CA SER A 87 15.17 36.84 16.82
C SER A 87 15.69 37.65 17.98
N LYS A 88 14.93 38.66 18.45
CA LYS A 88 15.42 39.64 19.44
C LYS A 88 16.00 39.04 20.72
N GLU A 89 15.35 38.00 21.24
CA GLU A 89 15.82 37.34 22.46
C GLU A 89 17.14 36.58 22.21
N PHE A 90 17.27 35.91 21.05
CA PHE A 90 18.48 35.21 20.69
C PHE A 90 19.63 36.17 20.33
N GLU A 91 19.35 37.34 19.74
CA GLU A 91 20.34 38.40 19.52
C GLU A 91 20.95 38.87 20.85
N GLN A 92 20.12 39.05 21.92
CA GLN A 92 20.64 39.38 23.23
C GLN A 92 21.50 38.27 23.81
N GLN A 93 21.19 36.99 23.55
CA GLN A 93 22.03 35.87 23.96
C GLN A 93 23.40 35.89 23.27
N VAL A 94 23.45 36.25 21.97
CA VAL A 94 24.73 36.44 21.25
C VAL A 94 25.54 37.54 21.84
N HIS A 95 24.97 38.72 22.12
CA HIS A 95 25.68 39.82 22.76
C HIS A 95 26.22 39.47 24.16
N LYS A 96 25.43 38.70 24.94
CA LYS A 96 25.89 38.18 26.23
C LYS A 96 27.08 37.24 26.07
N ALA A 97 27.03 36.32 25.13
CA ALA A 97 28.12 35.38 24.84
C ALA A 97 29.39 36.12 24.36
N GLU A 98 29.25 37.18 23.55
CA GLU A 98 30.36 38.03 23.15
C GLU A 98 31.06 38.73 24.31
N ALA A 99 30.27 39.25 25.26
CA ALA A 99 30.84 39.86 26.48
C ALA A 99 31.63 38.83 27.32
N VAL A 100 31.14 37.58 27.43
CA VAL A 100 31.84 36.47 28.12
C VAL A 100 33.16 36.14 27.40
N ILE A 101 33.19 36.10 26.05
CA ILE A 101 34.41 35.89 25.28
C ILE A 101 35.42 37.00 25.56
N GLN A 102 34.99 38.26 25.62
CA GLN A 102 35.89 39.37 25.91
C GLN A 102 36.51 39.24 27.31
N SER A 103 35.72 38.88 28.33
CA SER A 103 36.22 38.62 29.69
C SER A 103 37.21 37.46 29.71
N ALA A 104 36.88 36.34 29.12
CA ALA A 104 37.75 35.15 29.07
C ALA A 104 39.09 35.44 28.32
N ASN A 105 39.06 36.23 27.27
CA ASN A 105 40.27 36.66 26.57
C ASN A 105 41.18 37.58 27.44
N ALA A 106 40.57 38.47 28.24
CA ALA A 106 41.32 39.30 29.17
C ALA A 106 42.00 38.47 30.26
N GLU A 107 41.29 37.45 30.82
CA GLU A 107 41.86 36.49 31.78
C GLU A 107 43.01 35.69 31.16
N LEU A 108 42.84 35.21 29.92
CA LEU A 108 43.88 34.49 29.21
C LEU A 108 45.12 35.40 29.01
N ARG A 109 44.90 36.63 28.55
CA ARG A 109 46.00 37.58 28.33
C ARG A 109 46.76 37.89 29.64
N ALA A 110 46.06 38.07 30.75
CA ALA A 110 46.66 38.25 32.04
C ALA A 110 47.55 37.06 32.46
N SER A 111 47.05 35.82 32.28
CA SER A 111 47.83 34.61 32.56
C SER A 111 49.02 34.41 31.63
N GLU A 112 48.94 34.81 30.35
CA GLU A 112 50.05 34.77 29.39
C GLU A 112 51.18 35.73 29.81
N ILE A 113 50.84 36.95 30.30
CA ILE A 113 51.80 37.91 30.83
C ILE A 113 52.45 37.35 32.11
N GLU A 114 51.64 36.69 33.00
CA GLU A 114 52.16 36.07 34.22
C GLU A 114 53.18 34.96 33.92
N VAL A 115 52.89 34.07 32.92
CA VAL A 115 53.84 33.05 32.45
C VAL A 115 55.12 33.66 31.90
N GLU A 116 55.03 34.71 31.04
CA GLU A 116 56.19 35.39 30.49
C GLU A 116 57.11 35.94 31.56
N ASN A 117 56.53 36.59 32.58
CA ASN A 117 57.29 37.12 33.71
C ASN A 117 57.92 36.03 34.53
N THR A 118 57.14 34.96 34.87
CA THR A 118 57.64 33.81 35.64
C THR A 118 58.75 33.07 34.95
N LYS A 119 58.67 32.98 33.63
CA LYS A 119 59.67 32.34 32.72
C LYS A 119 61.02 33.10 32.88
N LYS A 120 61.03 34.46 32.82
CA LYS A 120 62.20 35.25 32.99
C LYS A 120 62.92 35.05 34.40
N LEU A 121 62.09 34.74 35.43
CA LEU A 121 62.59 34.40 36.77
C LEU A 121 63.10 32.96 36.84
N PHE A 122 62.41 32.02 36.19
CA PHE A 122 62.82 30.61 36.09
C PHE A 122 64.17 30.46 35.34
N ASP A 123 64.37 31.18 34.25
CA ASP A 123 65.60 31.16 33.45
C ASP A 123 66.78 31.72 34.29
N LYS A 124 66.51 32.52 35.36
CA LYS A 124 67.50 33.01 36.30
C LYS A 124 67.62 32.16 37.59
N ASN A 125 66.94 30.99 37.63
CA ASN A 125 66.88 30.08 38.79
C ASN A 125 66.29 30.74 40.07
N ILE A 126 65.42 31.74 39.97
CA ILE A 126 64.80 32.44 41.11
C ILE A 126 63.55 31.70 41.61
N VAL A 127 62.80 31.08 40.67
CA VAL A 127 61.60 30.28 40.96
C VAL A 127 61.77 28.79 40.62
N SER A 128 61.01 27.91 41.24
CA SER A 128 61.07 26.47 41.09
C SER A 128 60.41 26.06 39.73
N LYS A 129 60.78 24.88 39.26
CA LYS A 129 60.11 24.28 38.04
C LYS A 129 58.63 24.04 38.26
N SER A 130 58.24 23.59 39.49
CA SER A 130 56.86 23.37 39.87
C SER A 130 56.00 24.63 39.82
N GLU A 131 56.59 25.76 40.22
CA GLU A 131 55.91 27.07 40.20
C GLU A 131 55.70 27.54 38.74
N PHE A 132 56.71 27.41 37.87
CA PHE A 132 56.59 27.73 36.48
C PHE A 132 55.52 26.82 35.77
N GLU A 133 55.49 25.52 36.08
CA GLU A 133 54.51 24.59 35.55
C GLU A 133 53.08 24.94 36.00
N LEU A 134 52.90 25.36 37.24
CA LEU A 134 51.62 25.78 37.81
C LEU A 134 51.06 27.00 37.04
N VAL A 135 51.89 28.03 36.81
CA VAL A 135 51.46 29.23 36.10
C VAL A 135 51.20 28.92 34.62
N SER A 136 52.02 28.05 34.00
CA SER A 136 51.80 27.58 32.64
C SER A 136 50.50 26.81 32.49
N THR A 137 50.11 26.00 33.48
CA THR A 137 48.82 25.28 33.49
C THR A 137 47.64 26.26 33.55
N LYS A 138 47.75 27.39 34.25
CA LYS A 138 46.73 28.44 34.32
C LYS A 138 46.41 29.03 32.93
N VAL A 139 47.42 29.20 32.06
CA VAL A 139 47.21 29.60 30.66
C VAL A 139 46.38 28.57 29.90
N SER A 140 46.66 27.28 30.10
CA SER A 140 45.91 26.21 29.47
C SER A 140 44.44 26.19 29.92
N ILE A 141 44.17 26.40 31.21
CA ILE A 141 42.84 26.52 31.78
C ILE A 141 42.09 27.72 31.18
N ASN A 142 42.73 28.91 31.17
CA ASN A 142 42.07 30.10 30.61
C ASN A 142 41.85 30.02 29.10
N ARG A 143 42.71 29.33 28.36
CA ARG A 143 42.49 29.02 26.93
C ARG A 143 41.27 28.10 26.72
N ALA A 144 41.08 27.12 27.61
CA ALA A 144 39.89 26.27 27.59
C ALA A 144 38.60 27.09 27.83
N LYS A 145 38.62 28.03 28.79
CA LYS A 145 37.47 28.94 29.04
C LYS A 145 37.13 29.80 27.84
N VAL A 146 38.15 30.33 27.11
CA VAL A 146 37.90 31.08 25.86
C VAL A 146 37.19 30.18 24.81
N ASN A 147 37.62 28.93 24.70
CA ASN A 147 36.97 28.01 23.78
C ASN A 147 35.53 27.68 24.16
N GLU A 148 35.28 27.45 25.45
CA GLU A 148 33.92 27.26 26.00
C GLU A 148 33.02 28.47 25.70
N ALA A 149 33.49 29.69 25.93
CA ALA A 149 32.73 30.90 25.59
C ALA A 149 32.47 31.06 24.09
N LYS A 150 33.41 30.64 23.21
CA LYS A 150 33.19 30.62 21.74
C LYS A 150 32.10 29.64 21.36
N VAL A 151 32.11 28.43 21.90
CA VAL A 151 31.06 27.42 21.64
C VAL A 151 29.68 27.94 22.08
N ALA A 152 29.60 28.63 23.26
CA ALA A 152 28.36 29.25 23.69
C ALA A 152 27.84 30.33 22.70
N LYS A 153 28.73 31.12 22.10
CA LYS A 153 28.36 32.09 21.04
C LYS A 153 27.84 31.36 19.77
N GLU A 154 28.54 30.32 19.34
CA GLU A 154 28.10 29.52 18.17
C GLU A 154 26.71 28.93 18.39
N GLN A 155 26.41 28.42 19.60
CA GLN A 155 25.08 27.93 19.95
C GLN A 155 24.00 29.03 19.88
N ALA A 156 24.32 30.24 20.38
CA ALA A 156 23.39 31.38 20.29
C ALA A 156 23.13 31.83 18.86
N LEU A 157 24.14 31.80 17.99
CA LEU A 157 24.01 32.08 16.55
C LEU A 157 23.17 31.02 15.85
N LEU A 158 23.33 29.74 16.18
CA LEU A 158 22.52 28.65 15.65
C LEU A 158 21.04 28.83 16.00
N ASN A 159 20.73 29.30 17.23
CA ASN A 159 19.34 29.59 17.60
C ASN A 159 18.75 30.73 16.73
N ILE A 160 19.52 31.75 16.39
CA ILE A 160 19.10 32.77 15.41
C ILE A 160 18.82 32.17 14.04
N GLU A 161 19.69 31.27 13.56
CA GLU A 161 19.44 30.59 12.29
C GLU A 161 18.13 29.80 12.33
N HIS A 162 17.80 29.13 13.43
CA HIS A 162 16.57 28.38 13.63
C HIS A 162 15.32 29.26 13.66
N THR A 163 15.42 30.58 13.83
CA THR A 163 14.27 31.50 13.68
C THR A 163 13.85 31.67 12.22
N ARG A 164 14.70 31.33 11.26
CA ARG A 164 14.40 31.38 9.83
C ARG A 164 14.10 30.00 9.30
N ILE A 165 12.84 29.65 9.23
CA ILE A 165 12.38 28.32 8.81
C ILE A 165 12.39 28.25 7.30
N LYS A 166 13.13 27.30 6.71
CA LYS A 166 13.31 27.12 5.26
C LYS A 166 12.72 25.82 4.79
N ALA A 167 12.35 25.78 3.49
CA ALA A 167 11.90 24.56 2.83
C ALA A 167 13.07 23.55 2.65
N PRO A 168 12.89 22.27 3.07
CA PRO A 168 13.94 21.24 2.94
C PRO A 168 14.08 20.70 1.51
N PHE A 169 13.03 20.79 0.69
CA PHE A 169 12.97 20.35 -0.71
C PHE A 169 11.92 21.17 -1.49
N ASP A 170 11.87 20.98 -2.80
CA ASP A 170 10.90 21.62 -3.70
C ASP A 170 9.52 20.97 -3.54
N GLY A 171 8.49 21.75 -3.22
CA GLY A 171 7.17 21.21 -2.96
C GLY A 171 6.06 22.26 -2.93
N ILE A 172 4.92 21.86 -2.42
CA ILE A 172 3.75 22.70 -2.26
C ILE A 172 3.45 22.83 -0.77
N ILE A 173 3.23 24.06 -0.33
CA ILE A 173 2.82 24.36 1.06
C ILE A 173 1.40 23.86 1.28
N ASN A 174 1.19 23.12 2.35
CA ASN A 174 -0.13 22.73 2.82
C ASN A 174 -0.69 23.81 3.79
N ARG A 175 -1.60 23.40 4.66
CA ARG A 175 -2.25 24.30 5.61
C ARG A 175 -1.26 24.98 6.55
N ILE A 176 -1.48 26.26 6.87
CA ILE A 176 -0.72 27.07 7.82
C ILE A 176 -1.63 27.38 9.02
N PRO A 177 -1.53 26.61 10.13
CA PRO A 177 -2.42 26.78 11.29
C PRO A 177 -2.16 28.07 12.07
N ASN A 178 -0.89 28.51 12.12
CA ASN A 178 -0.47 29.66 12.90
C ASN A 178 -0.51 30.95 12.08
N LYS A 179 -0.80 32.08 12.75
CA LYS A 179 -0.87 33.39 12.11
C LYS A 179 0.26 34.31 12.62
N LYS A 180 0.54 35.37 11.87
CA LYS A 180 1.47 36.41 12.33
C LYS A 180 1.07 36.92 13.71
N GLY A 181 2.03 37.00 14.63
CA GLY A 181 1.83 37.36 16.03
C GLY A 181 1.53 36.19 16.97
N SER A 182 1.31 34.96 16.46
CA SER A 182 1.15 33.77 17.30
C SER A 182 2.45 33.44 18.03
N LEU A 183 2.36 33.14 19.32
CA LEU A 183 3.46 32.51 20.06
C LEU A 183 3.44 31.02 19.77
N ILE A 184 4.60 30.47 19.43
CA ILE A 184 4.77 29.05 19.16
C ILE A 184 5.90 28.49 20.01
N ASP A 185 5.72 27.27 20.49
CA ASP A 185 6.73 26.55 21.28
C ASP A 185 7.61 25.67 20.37
N GLU A 186 8.75 25.26 20.89
CA GLU A 186 9.63 24.29 20.20
C GLU A 186 8.88 23.01 19.83
N GLY A 187 9.11 22.48 18.64
CA GLY A 187 8.41 21.31 18.09
C GLY A 187 7.03 21.59 17.51
N SER A 188 6.48 22.82 17.62
CA SER A 188 5.18 23.17 17.08
C SER A 188 5.14 23.04 15.55
N LEU A 189 4.02 22.51 15.03
CA LEU A 189 3.75 22.41 13.59
C LEU A 189 3.46 23.80 13.01
N LEU A 190 4.21 24.17 11.97
CA LEU A 190 4.00 25.41 11.21
C LEU A 190 3.25 25.18 9.91
N THR A 191 3.60 24.14 9.18
CA THR A 191 2.97 23.67 7.94
C THR A 191 3.49 22.29 7.62
N SER A 192 3.02 21.70 6.51
CA SER A 192 3.72 20.59 5.83
C SER A 192 3.99 20.95 4.38
N ILE A 193 5.00 20.31 3.80
CA ILE A 193 5.37 20.46 2.40
C ILE A 193 5.25 19.11 1.73
N SER A 194 4.52 19.05 0.61
CA SER A 194 4.33 17.83 -0.18
C SER A 194 4.94 17.97 -1.56
N ASN A 195 5.68 16.96 -2.00
CA ASN A 195 6.08 16.81 -3.40
C ASN A 195 5.17 15.78 -4.07
N ASN A 196 4.28 16.26 -4.95
CA ASN A 196 3.26 15.47 -5.63
C ASN A 196 3.59 15.19 -7.11
N GLU A 197 4.82 15.35 -7.57
CA GLU A 197 5.22 15.06 -8.95
C GLU A 197 5.18 13.56 -9.24
N THR A 198 5.47 12.79 -8.22
CA THR A 198 5.33 11.34 -8.19
C THR A 198 4.51 10.95 -6.98
N ILE A 199 3.69 9.93 -7.13
CA ILE A 199 2.80 9.42 -6.09
C ILE A 199 3.11 7.95 -5.85
N TYR A 200 3.03 7.54 -4.62
CA TYR A 200 3.03 6.16 -4.19
C TYR A 200 1.63 5.71 -3.79
N ALA A 201 1.21 4.58 -4.33
CA ALA A 201 0.01 3.89 -3.90
C ALA A 201 0.42 2.66 -3.08
N TYR A 202 0.02 2.62 -1.82
CA TYR A 202 0.23 1.48 -0.92
C TYR A 202 -1.05 0.65 -0.87
N TYR A 203 -0.94 -0.65 -1.06
CA TYR A 203 -2.06 -1.58 -1.02
C TYR A 203 -1.64 -2.91 -0.44
N ASN A 204 -2.56 -3.58 0.24
CA ASN A 204 -2.30 -4.83 0.94
C ASN A 204 -2.70 -6.03 0.09
N VAL A 205 -1.80 -6.98 -0.02
CA VAL A 205 -1.94 -8.21 -0.80
C VAL A 205 -1.91 -9.40 0.15
N SER A 206 -2.80 -10.37 -0.06
CA SER A 206 -2.81 -11.60 0.75
C SER A 206 -1.57 -12.46 0.48
N GLU A 207 -1.20 -13.33 1.44
CA GLU A 207 -0.08 -14.25 1.27
C GLU A 207 -0.22 -15.14 0.02
N ILE A 208 -1.43 -15.61 -0.27
CA ILE A 208 -1.72 -16.41 -1.47
C ILE A 208 -1.39 -15.63 -2.74
N ASP A 209 -1.83 -14.38 -2.83
CA ASP A 209 -1.59 -13.53 -4.00
C ASP A 209 -0.13 -13.14 -4.14
N TYR A 210 0.54 -12.94 -3.01
CA TYR A 210 1.98 -12.69 -2.97
C TYR A 210 2.77 -13.87 -3.53
N LEU A 211 2.44 -15.10 -3.10
CA LEU A 211 3.07 -16.32 -3.62
C LEU A 211 2.82 -16.49 -5.12
N ASP A 212 1.59 -16.26 -5.56
CA ASP A 212 1.22 -16.24 -6.98
C ASP A 212 2.04 -15.22 -7.79
N TYR A 213 2.24 -14.02 -7.22
CA TYR A 213 3.03 -12.96 -7.85
C TYR A 213 4.50 -13.32 -7.96
N ILE A 214 5.10 -13.89 -6.90
CA ILE A 214 6.53 -14.26 -6.87
C ILE A 214 6.81 -15.45 -7.77
N GLN A 215 5.91 -16.43 -7.84
CA GLN A 215 6.06 -17.65 -8.66
C GLN A 215 5.74 -17.42 -10.13
N SER A 216 5.14 -16.28 -10.50
CA SER A 216 4.83 -16.01 -11.89
C SER A 216 6.10 -15.67 -12.68
N ASP A 217 6.36 -16.42 -13.77
CA ASP A 217 7.50 -16.17 -14.68
C ASP A 217 7.42 -14.81 -15.40
N ASN A 218 6.22 -14.30 -15.60
CA ASN A 218 5.92 -12.99 -16.18
C ASN A 218 5.47 -12.02 -15.08
N LYS A 219 6.39 -11.46 -14.33
CA LYS A 219 6.10 -10.37 -13.39
C LYS A 219 5.61 -9.15 -14.17
N ASN A 220 4.31 -9.07 -14.37
CA ASN A 220 3.72 -7.83 -14.85
C ASN A 220 3.72 -6.81 -13.70
N ASN A 221 4.75 -5.97 -13.65
CA ASN A 221 4.88 -4.94 -12.63
C ASN A 221 3.98 -3.71 -12.90
N LYS A 222 3.22 -3.71 -14.03
CA LYS A 222 2.33 -2.61 -14.36
C LYS A 222 0.99 -2.76 -13.68
N VAL A 223 0.49 -1.67 -13.14
CA VAL A 223 -0.80 -1.60 -12.46
C VAL A 223 -1.58 -0.36 -12.91
N ASN A 224 -2.90 -0.47 -12.87
CA ASN A 224 -3.77 0.68 -13.08
C ASN A 224 -4.32 1.16 -11.73
N LEU A 225 -4.67 2.44 -11.66
CA LEU A 225 -5.30 3.05 -10.49
C LEU A 225 -6.71 3.49 -10.86
N THR A 226 -7.69 3.06 -10.07
CA THR A 226 -9.05 3.59 -10.11
C THR A 226 -9.20 4.58 -8.96
N LEU A 227 -9.67 5.78 -9.29
CA LEU A 227 -9.87 6.86 -8.33
C LEU A 227 -11.15 6.65 -7.51
N ALA A 228 -11.33 7.43 -6.45
CA ALA A 228 -12.49 7.34 -5.55
C ALA A 228 -13.85 7.56 -6.26
N ASN A 229 -13.87 8.26 -7.40
CA ASN A 229 -15.05 8.46 -8.24
C ASN A 229 -15.25 7.34 -9.28
N ASN A 230 -14.53 6.21 -9.18
CA ASN A 230 -14.50 5.09 -10.11
C ASN A 230 -13.96 5.40 -11.52
N SER A 231 -13.37 6.57 -11.75
CA SER A 231 -12.64 6.81 -13.01
C SER A 231 -11.26 6.14 -12.98
N ILE A 232 -10.80 5.69 -14.15
CA ILE A 232 -9.46 5.10 -14.30
C ILE A 232 -8.46 6.26 -14.44
N TYR A 233 -7.39 6.23 -13.65
CA TYR A 233 -6.28 7.17 -13.78
C TYR A 233 -5.54 6.94 -15.09
N GLN A 234 -5.18 8.01 -15.80
CA GLN A 234 -4.65 7.93 -17.17
C GLN A 234 -3.24 7.31 -17.26
N HIS A 235 -2.45 7.44 -16.20
CA HIS A 235 -1.09 6.94 -16.19
C HIS A 235 -1.00 5.59 -15.48
N GLU A 236 -0.33 4.64 -16.11
CA GLU A 236 -0.01 3.35 -15.50
C GLU A 236 1.06 3.52 -14.41
N GLY A 237 0.88 2.80 -13.33
CA GLY A 237 1.87 2.67 -12.27
C GLY A 237 2.74 1.44 -12.45
N THR A 238 3.84 1.42 -11.70
CA THR A 238 4.76 0.28 -11.65
C THR A 238 4.94 -0.17 -10.22
N ILE A 239 4.79 -1.45 -9.94
CA ILE A 239 5.13 -2.05 -8.65
C ILE A 239 6.64 -1.91 -8.46
N GLU A 240 7.05 -1.19 -7.42
CA GLU A 240 8.45 -0.86 -7.17
C GLU A 240 9.03 -1.68 -6.02
N THR A 241 8.25 -1.86 -4.97
CA THR A 241 8.71 -2.51 -3.74
C THR A 241 7.56 -3.25 -3.08
N THR A 242 7.89 -4.36 -2.42
CA THR A 242 7.05 -5.05 -1.44
C THR A 242 7.70 -4.94 -0.07
N GLU A 243 6.91 -4.93 0.99
CA GLU A 243 7.47 -5.09 2.34
C GLU A 243 8.15 -6.44 2.49
N THR A 244 8.97 -6.59 3.53
CA THR A 244 9.72 -7.82 3.81
C THR A 244 9.01 -8.73 4.80
N GLU A 245 7.98 -8.22 5.48
CA GLU A 245 7.27 -8.93 6.54
C GLU A 245 5.76 -8.88 6.31
N PHE A 246 5.10 -10.01 6.59
CA PHE A 246 3.64 -10.06 6.63
C PHE A 246 3.12 -9.46 7.95
N ASN A 247 2.05 -8.70 7.85
CA ASN A 247 1.31 -8.29 9.04
C ASN A 247 0.69 -9.53 9.69
N LYS A 248 1.10 -9.82 10.94
CA LYS A 248 0.69 -11.03 11.66
C LYS A 248 -0.80 -11.10 12.02
N GLU A 249 -1.45 -9.95 12.10
CA GLU A 249 -2.88 -9.86 12.43
C GLU A 249 -3.77 -10.11 11.22
N THR A 250 -3.34 -9.65 10.04
CA THR A 250 -4.15 -9.68 8.81
C THR A 250 -3.68 -10.71 7.78
N GLY A 251 -2.47 -11.26 7.91
CA GLY A 251 -1.86 -12.15 6.93
C GLY A 251 -1.55 -11.48 5.58
N ASN A 252 -1.51 -10.16 5.54
CA ASN A 252 -1.25 -9.39 4.33
C ASN A 252 0.16 -8.82 4.33
N ILE A 253 0.67 -8.53 3.13
CA ILE A 253 1.92 -7.82 2.89
C ILE A 253 1.63 -6.54 2.07
N ALA A 254 2.26 -5.44 2.42
CA ALA A 254 2.06 -4.20 1.68
C ALA A 254 2.94 -4.13 0.42
N PHE A 255 2.30 -3.76 -0.67
CA PHE A 255 2.92 -3.45 -1.95
C PHE A 255 2.90 -1.94 -2.16
N ARG A 256 3.95 -1.42 -2.80
CA ARG A 256 4.05 -0.03 -3.21
C ARG A 256 4.15 0.06 -4.72
N ALA A 257 3.20 0.75 -5.31
CA ALA A 257 3.22 1.10 -6.72
C ALA A 257 3.49 2.60 -6.91
N LYS A 258 4.35 2.93 -7.86
CA LYS A 258 4.73 4.29 -8.21
C LYS A 258 3.95 4.76 -9.43
N PHE A 259 3.38 5.95 -9.35
CA PHE A 259 2.64 6.59 -10.44
C PHE A 259 3.21 7.96 -10.76
N PRO A 260 3.41 8.31 -12.04
CA PRO A 260 3.65 9.69 -12.44
C PRO A 260 2.39 10.53 -12.21
N ASN A 261 2.55 11.79 -11.83
CA ASN A 261 1.42 12.69 -11.55
C ASN A 261 1.65 14.10 -12.17
N PRO A 262 1.81 14.18 -13.50
CA PRO A 262 2.15 15.43 -14.17
C PRO A 262 1.05 16.49 -14.01
N GLU A 263 -0.21 16.09 -14.02
CA GLU A 263 -1.37 17.00 -13.85
C GLU A 263 -1.60 17.39 -12.38
N LYS A 264 -0.85 16.82 -11.43
CA LYS A 264 -1.00 17.02 -9.97
C LYS A 264 -2.43 16.76 -9.45
N LEU A 265 -3.13 15.84 -10.12
CA LEU A 265 -4.48 15.42 -9.77
C LEU A 265 -4.49 14.67 -8.43
N LEU A 266 -3.53 13.75 -8.25
CA LEU A 266 -3.39 12.95 -7.04
C LEU A 266 -2.71 13.77 -5.95
N LYS A 267 -3.21 13.64 -4.72
CA LYS A 267 -2.71 14.36 -3.55
C LYS A 267 -2.48 13.40 -2.39
N GLU A 268 -1.64 13.82 -1.46
CA GLU A 268 -1.44 13.14 -0.18
C GLU A 268 -2.76 12.82 0.52
N GLY A 269 -2.91 11.59 1.00
CA GLY A 269 -4.09 11.14 1.73
C GLY A 269 -5.30 10.79 0.87
N ALA A 270 -5.21 10.87 -0.47
CA ALA A 270 -6.25 10.37 -1.35
C ALA A 270 -6.35 8.84 -1.27
N THR A 271 -7.51 8.29 -1.68
CA THR A 271 -7.74 6.85 -1.73
C THR A 271 -8.12 6.42 -3.13
N GLY A 272 -7.92 5.15 -3.44
CA GLY A 272 -8.27 4.55 -4.71
C GLY A 272 -8.20 3.03 -4.65
N LYS A 273 -8.22 2.40 -5.82
CA LYS A 273 -8.06 0.95 -5.96
C LYS A 273 -6.98 0.66 -6.99
N ILE A 274 -6.03 -0.16 -6.63
CA ILE A 274 -5.06 -0.71 -7.57
C ILE A 274 -5.68 -1.88 -8.30
N ILE A 275 -5.61 -1.86 -9.63
CA ILE A 275 -6.02 -2.97 -10.51
C ILE A 275 -4.78 -3.69 -11.00
N VAL A 276 -4.65 -4.94 -10.58
CA VAL A 276 -3.62 -5.87 -11.07
C VAL A 276 -4.25 -6.76 -12.12
N LYS A 277 -3.69 -6.77 -13.34
CA LYS A 277 -4.15 -7.59 -14.46
C LYS A 277 -3.32 -8.85 -14.59
N LYS A 278 -3.97 -10.00 -14.55
CA LYS A 278 -3.36 -11.31 -14.82
C LYS A 278 -3.95 -11.88 -16.10
N ILE A 279 -3.12 -12.27 -17.05
CA ILE A 279 -3.57 -12.88 -18.32
C ILE A 279 -3.29 -14.38 -18.23
N PHE A 280 -4.35 -15.16 -18.36
CA PHE A 280 -4.25 -16.61 -18.50
C PHE A 280 -4.32 -16.95 -19.99
N LYS A 281 -3.27 -17.56 -20.53
CA LYS A 281 -3.20 -17.95 -21.93
C LYS A 281 -3.53 -19.42 -22.09
N ASN A 282 -4.29 -19.75 -23.16
CA ASN A 282 -4.62 -21.13 -23.54
C ASN A 282 -5.27 -21.94 -22.41
N VAL A 283 -6.13 -21.34 -21.61
CA VAL A 283 -6.82 -22.00 -20.50
C VAL A 283 -8.18 -22.52 -20.92
N LEU A 284 -8.57 -23.66 -20.35
CA LEU A 284 -9.92 -24.21 -20.53
C LEU A 284 -10.91 -23.45 -19.66
N ILE A 285 -12.04 -23.09 -20.25
CA ILE A 285 -13.13 -22.41 -19.56
C ILE A 285 -14.44 -23.21 -19.68
N ILE A 286 -15.17 -23.28 -18.58
CA ILE A 286 -16.52 -23.86 -18.52
C ILE A 286 -17.48 -22.90 -17.79
N PRO A 287 -18.77 -22.88 -18.18
CA PRO A 287 -19.77 -22.09 -17.46
C PRO A 287 -19.98 -22.61 -16.04
N GLN A 288 -20.18 -21.70 -15.07
CA GLN A 288 -20.51 -22.09 -13.69
C GLN A 288 -21.83 -22.88 -13.61
N LYS A 289 -22.78 -22.62 -14.51
CA LYS A 289 -24.04 -23.37 -14.57
C LYS A 289 -23.85 -24.88 -14.84
N SER A 290 -22.69 -25.29 -15.39
CA SER A 290 -22.34 -26.69 -15.63
C SER A 290 -21.81 -27.40 -14.38
N THR A 291 -21.69 -26.71 -13.27
CA THR A 291 -21.04 -27.22 -12.05
C THR A 291 -22.01 -27.33 -10.91
N PHE A 292 -21.76 -28.25 -9.99
CA PHE A 292 -22.46 -28.38 -8.71
C PHE A 292 -21.45 -28.57 -7.57
N GLU A 293 -21.85 -28.18 -6.38
CA GLU A 293 -21.00 -28.22 -5.20
C GLU A 293 -21.50 -29.26 -4.21
N VAL A 294 -20.60 -30.11 -3.74
CA VAL A 294 -20.87 -31.09 -2.66
C VAL A 294 -19.76 -30.98 -1.63
N GLN A 295 -20.14 -30.67 -0.40
CA GLN A 295 -19.21 -30.52 0.73
C GLN A 295 -17.98 -29.63 0.44
N GLY A 296 -18.20 -28.48 -0.21
CA GLY A 296 -17.14 -27.53 -0.55
C GLY A 296 -16.28 -27.93 -1.76
N ASN A 297 -16.57 -29.08 -2.41
CA ASN A 297 -15.88 -29.47 -3.64
C ASN A 297 -16.76 -29.24 -4.85
N ILE A 298 -16.14 -28.78 -5.94
CA ILE A 298 -16.82 -28.47 -7.20
C ILE A 298 -16.74 -29.68 -8.13
N TYR A 299 -17.88 -30.06 -8.69
CA TYR A 299 -18.04 -31.20 -9.60
C TYR A 299 -18.71 -30.77 -10.87
N ILE A 300 -18.47 -31.54 -11.95
CA ILE A 300 -19.19 -31.48 -13.21
C ILE A 300 -19.72 -32.86 -13.57
N TYR A 301 -20.79 -32.91 -14.37
CA TYR A 301 -21.19 -34.13 -15.03
C TYR A 301 -20.60 -34.21 -16.42
N LEU A 302 -19.97 -35.32 -16.73
CA LEU A 302 -19.44 -35.66 -18.04
C LEU A 302 -20.22 -36.80 -18.66
N VAL A 303 -20.23 -36.87 -19.99
CA VAL A 303 -20.87 -37.96 -20.74
C VAL A 303 -19.79 -38.83 -21.37
N ASP A 304 -19.82 -40.12 -21.10
CA ASP A 304 -18.88 -41.10 -21.67
C ASP A 304 -19.25 -41.52 -23.13
N LYS A 305 -18.44 -42.41 -23.69
CA LYS A 305 -18.69 -42.95 -25.06
C LYS A 305 -19.98 -43.77 -25.20
N ASN A 306 -20.51 -44.29 -24.08
CA ASN A 306 -21.72 -45.09 -24.01
C ASN A 306 -22.95 -44.25 -23.66
N ASN A 307 -22.81 -42.94 -23.63
CA ASN A 307 -23.83 -41.97 -23.21
C ASN A 307 -24.24 -42.11 -21.75
N ILE A 308 -23.32 -42.53 -20.87
CA ILE A 308 -23.54 -42.65 -19.44
C ILE A 308 -22.97 -41.40 -18.75
N ALA A 309 -23.76 -40.80 -17.86
CA ALA A 309 -23.34 -39.65 -17.06
C ALA A 309 -22.49 -40.10 -15.87
N TYR A 310 -21.35 -39.43 -15.69
CA TYR A 310 -20.52 -39.60 -14.50
C TYR A 310 -20.06 -38.25 -13.95
N SER A 311 -19.86 -38.20 -12.66
CA SER A 311 -19.38 -36.97 -12.01
C SER A 311 -17.84 -36.97 -11.95
N LYS A 312 -17.26 -35.79 -12.13
CA LYS A 312 -15.81 -35.56 -11.96
C LYS A 312 -15.58 -34.33 -11.10
N LYS A 313 -14.74 -34.46 -10.07
CA LYS A 313 -14.27 -33.34 -9.26
C LYS A 313 -13.35 -32.48 -10.14
N ILE A 314 -13.51 -31.17 -10.03
CA ILE A 314 -12.63 -30.18 -10.67
C ILE A 314 -12.06 -29.23 -9.62
N ASN A 315 -10.86 -28.70 -9.89
CA ASN A 315 -10.19 -27.69 -9.07
C ASN A 315 -9.96 -26.45 -9.94
N PRO A 316 -10.91 -25.52 -9.99
CA PRO A 316 -10.75 -24.33 -10.80
C PRO A 316 -9.56 -23.48 -10.31
N ILE A 317 -8.73 -23.01 -11.25
CA ILE A 317 -7.64 -22.05 -10.96
C ILE A 317 -8.26 -20.75 -10.44
N ILE A 318 -9.33 -20.31 -11.09
CA ILE A 318 -10.02 -19.06 -10.76
C ILE A 318 -11.49 -19.09 -11.19
N ARG A 319 -12.31 -18.37 -10.44
CA ARG A 319 -13.71 -18.10 -10.77
C ARG A 319 -13.81 -16.71 -11.39
N LEU A 320 -14.33 -16.64 -12.61
CA LEU A 320 -14.57 -15.39 -13.34
C LEU A 320 -16.04 -15.23 -13.64
N ASN A 321 -16.66 -14.15 -13.15
CA ASN A 321 -18.07 -13.84 -13.37
C ASN A 321 -19.00 -15.08 -13.47
N ASN A 322 -19.18 -15.61 -14.69
CA ASN A 322 -20.12 -16.71 -14.99
C ASN A 322 -19.40 -18.00 -15.41
N PHE A 323 -18.08 -18.10 -15.33
CA PHE A 323 -17.32 -19.30 -15.73
C PHE A 323 -16.13 -19.58 -14.82
N PHE A 324 -15.65 -20.83 -14.87
CA PHE A 324 -14.45 -21.29 -14.20
C PHE A 324 -13.31 -21.47 -15.21
N VAL A 325 -12.10 -21.09 -14.79
CA VAL A 325 -10.87 -21.37 -15.51
C VAL A 325 -10.27 -22.66 -14.95
N LEU A 326 -9.97 -23.60 -15.83
CA LEU A 326 -9.41 -24.90 -15.50
C LEU A 326 -8.04 -25.09 -16.17
N ASP A 327 -7.15 -25.85 -15.54
CA ASP A 327 -5.85 -26.21 -16.11
C ASP A 327 -5.89 -27.61 -16.76
N LYS A 328 -6.01 -28.64 -15.94
CA LYS A 328 -5.81 -30.06 -16.37
C LYS A 328 -6.97 -31.00 -16.07
N ASP A 329 -7.99 -30.50 -15.40
CA ASP A 329 -9.08 -31.36 -14.92
C ASP A 329 -9.98 -31.89 -16.02
N VAL A 330 -10.06 -31.19 -17.17
CA VAL A 330 -10.96 -31.51 -18.27
C VAL A 330 -10.22 -31.35 -19.60
N ASN A 331 -10.59 -32.16 -20.60
CA ASN A 331 -10.05 -32.04 -21.94
C ASN A 331 -11.01 -31.25 -22.84
N LYS A 332 -10.48 -30.64 -23.91
CA LYS A 332 -11.27 -29.89 -24.90
C LYS A 332 -12.42 -30.68 -25.52
N ASN A 333 -12.24 -32.02 -25.66
CA ASN A 333 -13.22 -32.89 -26.29
C ASN A 333 -14.20 -33.54 -25.29
N ASP A 334 -14.07 -33.25 -24.00
CA ASP A 334 -14.97 -33.79 -22.99
C ASP A 334 -16.35 -33.18 -23.17
N LYS A 335 -17.38 -33.98 -22.96
CA LYS A 335 -18.79 -33.59 -23.10
C LYS A 335 -19.30 -33.22 -21.70
N VAL A 336 -19.40 -31.93 -21.41
CA VAL A 336 -19.85 -31.42 -20.10
C VAL A 336 -21.34 -31.11 -20.19
N ILE A 337 -22.13 -31.62 -19.26
CA ILE A 337 -23.55 -31.33 -19.16
C ILE A 337 -23.74 -29.90 -18.68
N PHE A 338 -24.46 -29.09 -19.48
CA PHE A 338 -24.60 -27.66 -19.25
C PHE A 338 -25.87 -27.29 -18.48
N GLU A 339 -27.00 -27.96 -18.78
CA GLU A 339 -28.28 -27.70 -18.15
C GLU A 339 -28.95 -29.00 -17.71
N GLY A 340 -29.78 -28.92 -16.65
CA GLY A 340 -30.50 -30.06 -16.11
C GLY A 340 -29.70 -30.90 -15.12
N ILE A 341 -28.55 -30.40 -14.65
CA ILE A 341 -27.63 -31.11 -13.72
C ILE A 341 -28.29 -31.55 -12.41
N GLN A 342 -29.41 -30.91 -12.00
CA GLN A 342 -30.12 -31.25 -10.76
C GLN A 342 -30.93 -32.57 -10.88
N ASN A 343 -31.23 -33.01 -12.10
CA ASN A 343 -32.06 -34.17 -12.38
C ASN A 343 -31.26 -35.41 -12.77
N ILE A 344 -29.92 -35.32 -12.79
CA ILE A 344 -29.02 -36.38 -13.23
C ILE A 344 -28.41 -37.10 -12.06
N LYS A 345 -28.35 -38.44 -12.18
CA LYS A 345 -27.60 -39.29 -11.25
C LYS A 345 -26.40 -39.92 -11.94
N VAL A 346 -25.38 -40.22 -11.21
CA VAL A 346 -24.21 -40.97 -11.72
C VAL A 346 -24.69 -42.36 -12.19
N GLY A 347 -24.34 -42.70 -13.40
CA GLY A 347 -24.75 -43.98 -14.06
C GLY A 347 -25.98 -43.86 -14.97
N ASP A 348 -26.66 -42.73 -15.03
CA ASP A 348 -27.82 -42.53 -15.92
C ASP A 348 -27.38 -42.56 -17.37
N LYS A 349 -28.11 -43.33 -18.20
CA LYS A 349 -27.98 -43.30 -19.66
C LYS A 349 -28.83 -42.17 -20.21
N ILE A 350 -28.20 -41.15 -20.79
CA ILE A 350 -28.85 -39.92 -21.22
C ILE A 350 -28.85 -39.73 -22.75
N ALA A 351 -29.88 -39.10 -23.25
CA ALA A 351 -29.88 -38.48 -24.58
C ALA A 351 -29.36 -37.04 -24.45
N TYR A 352 -28.49 -36.59 -25.33
CA TYR A 352 -27.95 -35.23 -25.24
C TYR A 352 -27.92 -34.57 -26.64
N LYS A 353 -27.93 -33.24 -26.61
CA LYS A 353 -27.70 -32.39 -27.77
C LYS A 353 -26.46 -31.52 -27.49
N LEU A 354 -25.49 -31.61 -28.39
CA LEU A 354 -24.31 -30.71 -28.30
C LEU A 354 -24.74 -29.31 -28.72
N VAL A 355 -24.43 -28.32 -27.89
CA VAL A 355 -24.67 -26.90 -28.15
C VAL A 355 -23.37 -26.14 -28.07
N GLU A 356 -23.31 -25.00 -28.78
CA GLU A 356 -22.16 -24.10 -28.63
C GLU A 356 -22.04 -23.59 -27.21
N ASN A 357 -20.80 -23.44 -26.76
CA ASN A 357 -20.54 -22.92 -25.43
C ASN A 357 -21.10 -21.48 -25.29
N PRO A 358 -22.05 -21.22 -24.38
CA PRO A 358 -22.73 -19.92 -24.28
C PRO A 358 -21.80 -18.76 -23.92
N ILE A 359 -20.54 -19.03 -23.58
CA ILE A 359 -19.50 -18.02 -23.35
C ILE A 359 -19.21 -17.22 -24.63
N ASN A 360 -19.48 -17.80 -25.82
CA ASN A 360 -19.26 -17.14 -27.12
C ASN A 360 -20.40 -16.21 -27.54
N THR A 361 -21.56 -16.25 -26.89
CA THR A 361 -22.77 -15.55 -27.34
C THR A 361 -22.96 -14.14 -26.79
N LYS A 362 -22.01 -13.59 -26.02
CA LYS A 362 -22.02 -12.16 -25.63
C LYS A 362 -20.81 -11.46 -26.25
N LYS A 363 -21.03 -10.90 -27.45
CA LYS A 363 -20.26 -9.76 -27.95
C LYS A 363 -20.59 -8.50 -27.16
#